data_15beab539b6bc5f7ec37d7869a3f5453
#
_entry.id   15beab539b6bc5f7ec37d7869a3f5453
#
_cell.length_a   1.000
_cell.length_b   1.000
_cell.length_c   1.000
_cell.angle_alpha   90.00
_cell.angle_beta   90.00
_cell.angle_gamma   90.00
#
_symmetry.space_group_name_H-M   'P 1'
#
loop_
_entity.id
_entity.type
_entity.pdbx_description
1 polymer ?
#
loop_
_entity_poly.entity_id
_entity_poly.type
_entity_poly.pdbx_seq_one_letter_code
_entity_poly.pdbx_strand_id
1 'polypeptide(L)'
;MHFFVKNYLVREVFMENTLNYIKDKTNGFVPEIGIVLGSGLGEFADEYCDCALTYSEIPEFLKSTVKGHKGRLVFAKINGKNVVMMQGRNHFYEGHSMTEITYPIKVMKKLGVKTLLLTNAAGGVNENFKPSDLMIITDHINFMGTNPLIGPNDGTLGERFPDMSEIYRKDLIKIADECAAKLGINLQHGVYFASSGPSYETPAEIRMARTLGADAAGMSTVPEAIVANYCGMKVLGISCISNLAAGVPGSQKLSHAEVIETTNAAKKGFKALLKEIIAKI
;
A
#
# COMPACT_ATOMS: atom_id res chain seq x y z
N MET A 1 9.33 14.39 31.09
CA MET A 1 9.75 12.98 31.10
C MET A 1 8.61 12.03 31.47
N HIS A 2 7.87 12.22 32.56
CA HIS A 2 6.76 11.35 33.00
C HIS A 2 5.61 11.19 31.96
N PHE A 3 5.22 12.24 31.25
CA PHE A 3 4.13 12.20 30.25
C PHE A 3 4.48 11.37 29.00
N PHE A 4 5.74 11.42 28.55
CA PHE A 4 6.22 10.63 27.41
C PHE A 4 6.32 9.13 27.73
N VAL A 5 6.80 8.77 28.91
CA VAL A 5 6.90 7.37 29.36
C VAL A 5 5.51 6.74 29.47
N LYS A 6 4.53 7.47 29.99
CA LYS A 6 3.16 6.99 30.14
C LYS A 6 2.47 6.75 28.78
N ASN A 7 2.67 7.65 27.82
CA ASN A 7 2.13 7.48 26.46
C ASN A 7 2.81 6.34 25.69
N TYR A 8 4.09 6.08 25.93
CA TYR A 8 4.82 4.98 25.32
C TYR A 8 4.31 3.63 25.83
N LEU A 9 4.21 3.46 27.15
CA LEU A 9 3.68 2.24 27.79
C LEU A 9 2.25 1.91 27.33
N VAL A 10 1.40 2.93 27.20
CA VAL A 10 0.03 2.76 26.71
C VAL A 10 0.02 2.25 25.25
N ARG A 11 0.90 2.76 24.39
CA ARG A 11 0.99 2.30 23.00
C ARG A 11 1.52 0.87 22.86
N GLU A 12 2.46 0.47 23.70
CA GLU A 12 2.95 -0.92 23.75
C GLU A 12 1.84 -1.88 24.17
N VAL A 13 1.08 -1.56 25.23
CA VAL A 13 -0.07 -2.37 25.67
C VAL A 13 -1.10 -2.52 24.56
N PHE A 14 -1.42 -1.46 23.83
CA PHE A 14 -2.35 -1.53 22.69
C PHE A 14 -1.81 -2.44 21.56
N MET A 15 -0.54 -2.32 21.23
CA MET A 15 0.10 -3.18 20.23
C MET A 15 0.07 -4.66 20.67
N GLU A 16 0.39 -4.94 21.92
CA GLU A 16 0.34 -6.30 22.46
C GLU A 16 -1.08 -6.88 22.42
N ASN A 17 -2.09 -6.12 22.80
CA ASN A 17 -3.49 -6.54 22.71
C ASN A 17 -3.89 -6.89 21.27
N THR A 18 -3.53 -6.05 20.31
CA THR A 18 -3.75 -6.30 18.89
C THR A 18 -3.08 -7.59 18.42
N LEU A 19 -1.80 -7.76 18.75
CA LEU A 19 -1.01 -8.92 18.34
C LEU A 19 -1.54 -10.21 18.98
N ASN A 20 -1.89 -10.19 20.25
CA ASN A 20 -2.43 -11.34 20.98
C ASN A 20 -3.78 -11.76 20.40
N TYR A 21 -4.67 -10.80 20.11
CA TYR A 21 -5.95 -11.05 19.46
C TYR A 21 -5.75 -11.73 18.09
N ILE A 22 -4.88 -11.19 17.24
CA ILE A 22 -4.61 -11.75 15.91
C ILE A 22 -4.02 -13.15 16.03
N LYS A 23 -3.02 -13.36 16.89
CA LYS A 23 -2.38 -14.67 17.09
C LYS A 23 -3.37 -15.73 17.58
N ASP A 24 -4.24 -15.36 18.51
CA ASP A 24 -5.28 -16.27 19.01
C ASP A 24 -6.25 -16.68 17.89
N LYS A 25 -6.78 -15.72 17.15
CA LYS A 25 -7.75 -15.97 16.06
C LYS A 25 -7.16 -16.68 14.85
N THR A 26 -5.86 -16.62 14.65
CA THR A 26 -5.16 -17.25 13.52
C THR A 26 -4.34 -18.49 13.91
N ASN A 27 -4.53 -19.02 15.13
CA ASN A 27 -3.77 -20.15 15.66
C ASN A 27 -2.24 -19.93 15.55
N GLY A 28 -1.77 -18.73 15.84
CA GLY A 28 -0.35 -18.38 15.80
C GLY A 28 0.24 -18.29 14.39
N PHE A 29 -0.56 -18.04 13.36
CA PHE A 29 -0.07 -17.87 11.98
C PHE A 29 0.98 -16.76 11.90
N VAL A 30 2.16 -17.06 11.35
CA VAL A 30 3.28 -16.14 11.18
C VAL A 30 3.43 -15.80 9.69
N PRO A 31 3.00 -14.63 9.23
CA PRO A 31 3.16 -14.21 7.85
C PRO A 31 4.60 -13.75 7.57
N GLU A 32 5.12 -14.08 6.40
CA GLU A 32 6.40 -13.56 5.89
C GLU A 32 6.23 -12.46 4.85
N ILE A 33 5.07 -12.44 4.17
CA ILE A 33 4.71 -11.45 3.15
C ILE A 33 3.45 -10.71 3.60
N GLY A 34 3.48 -9.37 3.53
CA GLY A 34 2.32 -8.51 3.67
C GLY A 34 1.89 -7.97 2.32
N ILE A 35 0.59 -7.81 2.09
CA ILE A 35 0.06 -7.17 0.89
C ILE A 35 -0.99 -6.13 1.30
N VAL A 36 -0.90 -4.92 0.76
CA VAL A 36 -1.98 -3.93 0.86
C VAL A 36 -2.71 -3.89 -0.48
N LEU A 37 -3.94 -4.39 -0.49
CA LEU A 37 -4.76 -4.44 -1.71
C LEU A 37 -5.53 -3.11 -1.87
N GLY A 38 -5.25 -2.43 -2.96
CA GLY A 38 -5.92 -1.19 -3.36
C GLY A 38 -7.29 -1.40 -3.99
N SER A 39 -7.91 -0.31 -4.42
CA SER A 39 -9.23 -0.29 -5.06
C SER A 39 -9.28 -1.24 -6.26
N GLY A 40 -10.33 -2.06 -6.33
CA GLY A 40 -10.55 -3.04 -7.40
C GLY A 40 -9.76 -4.36 -7.27
N LEU A 41 -8.79 -4.48 -6.33
CA LEU A 41 -7.93 -5.66 -6.18
C LEU A 41 -8.34 -6.58 -5.02
N GLY A 42 -9.35 -6.19 -4.23
CA GLY A 42 -9.78 -6.93 -3.04
C GLY A 42 -10.15 -8.39 -3.28
N GLU A 43 -10.64 -8.75 -4.48
CA GLU A 43 -10.99 -10.13 -4.84
C GLU A 43 -9.79 -11.09 -4.80
N PHE A 44 -8.56 -10.59 -4.95
CA PHE A 44 -7.36 -11.44 -4.80
C PHE A 44 -7.31 -12.09 -3.41
N ALA A 45 -7.69 -11.35 -2.36
CA ALA A 45 -7.76 -11.92 -1.02
C ALA A 45 -8.89 -12.94 -0.85
N ASP A 46 -10.01 -12.79 -1.58
CA ASP A 46 -11.12 -13.73 -1.52
C ASP A 46 -10.76 -15.10 -2.11
N GLU A 47 -9.88 -15.12 -3.14
CA GLU A 47 -9.44 -16.35 -3.81
C GLU A 47 -8.57 -17.27 -2.91
N TYR A 48 -7.88 -16.68 -1.93
CA TYR A 48 -6.90 -17.40 -1.10
C TYR A 48 -7.22 -17.37 0.40
N CYS A 49 -8.43 -16.95 0.79
CA CYS A 49 -8.78 -16.72 2.19
C CYS A 49 -8.85 -18.01 3.01
N ASP A 50 -7.85 -18.28 3.84
CA ASP A 50 -7.88 -19.33 4.85
C ASP A 50 -8.55 -18.85 6.14
N CYS A 51 -8.24 -17.59 6.56
CA CYS A 51 -8.82 -16.93 7.72
C CYS A 51 -8.95 -15.43 7.46
N ALA A 52 -10.01 -14.80 7.92
CA ALA A 52 -10.22 -13.36 7.80
C ALA A 52 -10.68 -12.75 9.11
N LEU A 53 -10.09 -11.61 9.50
CA LEU A 53 -10.46 -10.82 10.67
C LEU A 53 -10.93 -9.45 10.20
N THR A 54 -12.15 -9.06 10.57
CA THR A 54 -12.69 -7.74 10.26
C THR A 54 -11.96 -6.67 11.06
N TYR A 55 -11.64 -5.53 10.47
CA TYR A 55 -10.93 -4.45 11.18
C TYR A 55 -11.65 -4.00 12.45
N SER A 56 -12.99 -3.99 12.42
CA SER A 56 -13.80 -3.62 13.60
C SER A 56 -13.69 -4.58 14.79
N GLU A 57 -13.19 -5.79 14.58
CA GLU A 57 -12.97 -6.80 15.63
C GLU A 57 -11.55 -6.78 16.17
N ILE A 58 -10.60 -6.21 15.39
CA ILE A 58 -9.20 -6.13 15.78
C ILE A 58 -9.00 -4.87 16.66
N PRO A 59 -8.47 -5.00 17.88
CA PRO A 59 -8.19 -3.84 18.72
C PRO A 59 -7.32 -2.80 17.99
N GLU A 60 -7.63 -1.53 18.15
CA GLU A 60 -6.92 -0.36 17.59
C GLU A 60 -6.95 -0.23 16.04
N PHE A 61 -7.60 -1.15 15.32
CA PHE A 61 -7.79 -0.98 13.89
C PHE A 61 -8.96 -0.03 13.60
N LEU A 62 -8.76 0.85 12.62
CA LEU A 62 -9.82 1.72 12.12
C LEU A 62 -10.81 0.93 11.27
N LYS A 63 -12.09 1.27 11.39
CA LYS A 63 -13.11 0.74 10.46
C LYS A 63 -12.86 1.30 9.06
N SER A 64 -13.02 0.48 8.03
CA SER A 64 -12.97 0.96 6.65
C SER A 64 -14.25 1.71 6.31
N THR A 65 -14.12 2.89 5.71
CA THR A 65 -15.25 3.73 5.29
C THR A 65 -15.34 3.87 3.77
N VAL A 66 -14.28 3.50 3.05
CA VAL A 66 -14.21 3.62 1.59
C VAL A 66 -15.03 2.52 0.92
N LYS A 67 -15.93 2.93 0.01
CA LYS A 67 -16.73 2.01 -0.79
C LYS A 67 -15.84 1.09 -1.63
N GLY A 68 -16.09 -0.22 -1.53
CA GLY A 68 -15.29 -1.25 -2.23
C GLY A 68 -14.13 -1.84 -1.39
N HIS A 69 -13.85 -1.29 -0.20
CA HIS A 69 -12.94 -1.87 0.76
C HIS A 69 -13.71 -2.72 1.78
N LYS A 70 -13.39 -4.01 1.87
CA LYS A 70 -14.05 -4.91 2.85
C LYS A 70 -13.59 -4.67 4.29
N GLY A 71 -12.45 -4.03 4.49
CA GLY A 71 -11.93 -3.68 5.81
C GLY A 71 -11.61 -4.90 6.68
N ARG A 72 -10.76 -5.79 6.18
CA ARG A 72 -10.33 -6.98 6.91
C ARG A 72 -8.89 -7.38 6.62
N LEU A 73 -8.25 -8.04 7.59
CA LEU A 73 -7.01 -8.79 7.39
C LEU A 73 -7.36 -10.19 6.94
N VAL A 74 -6.75 -10.65 5.86
CA VAL A 74 -6.91 -12.00 5.32
C VAL A 74 -5.57 -12.72 5.42
N PHE A 75 -5.56 -13.87 6.05
CA PHE A 75 -4.41 -14.74 6.22
C PHE A 75 -4.55 -15.91 5.26
N ALA A 76 -3.50 -16.22 4.53
CA ALA A 76 -3.54 -17.22 3.47
C ALA A 76 -2.18 -17.87 3.24
N LYS A 77 -2.20 -19.08 2.71
CA LYS A 77 -1.00 -19.73 2.17
C LYS A 77 -1.03 -19.69 0.64
N ILE A 78 -0.15 -18.91 0.03
CA ILE A 78 -0.07 -18.73 -1.41
C ILE A 78 1.27 -19.24 -1.92
N ASN A 79 1.27 -20.21 -2.83
CA ASN A 79 2.50 -20.85 -3.34
C ASN A 79 3.47 -21.33 -2.23
N GLY A 80 2.93 -21.81 -1.13
CA GLY A 80 3.71 -22.26 0.03
C GLY A 80 4.15 -21.15 0.99
N LYS A 81 3.94 -19.88 0.66
CA LYS A 81 4.29 -18.71 1.47
C LYS A 81 3.14 -18.29 2.38
N ASN A 82 3.46 -17.93 3.62
CA ASN A 82 2.50 -17.37 4.55
C ASN A 82 2.30 -15.88 4.28
N VAL A 83 1.09 -15.51 3.90
CA VAL A 83 0.75 -14.15 3.47
C VAL A 83 -0.33 -13.56 4.36
N VAL A 84 -0.20 -12.28 4.73
CA VAL A 84 -1.27 -11.47 5.32
C VAL A 84 -1.64 -10.36 4.35
N MET A 85 -2.93 -10.19 4.08
CA MET A 85 -3.43 -9.19 3.13
C MET A 85 -4.38 -8.21 3.81
N MET A 86 -4.14 -6.92 3.64
CA MET A 86 -5.13 -5.89 3.91
C MET A 86 -6.10 -5.83 2.73
N GLN A 87 -7.34 -6.27 2.92
CA GLN A 87 -8.39 -6.15 1.91
C GLN A 87 -9.09 -4.78 2.04
N GLY A 88 -8.41 -3.77 1.52
CA GLY A 88 -8.70 -2.36 1.70
C GLY A 88 -7.82 -1.71 2.78
N ARG A 89 -7.77 -0.39 2.74
CA ARG A 89 -6.98 0.45 3.65
C ARG A 89 -7.75 1.70 4.05
N ASN A 90 -7.32 2.34 5.13
CA ASN A 90 -7.76 3.68 5.49
C ASN A 90 -6.84 4.72 4.87
N HIS A 91 -7.38 5.89 4.52
CA HIS A 91 -6.66 6.96 3.85
C HIS A 91 -6.62 8.22 4.71
N PHE A 92 -5.60 9.04 4.48
CA PHE A 92 -5.44 10.30 5.19
C PHE A 92 -6.65 11.26 4.99
N TYR A 93 -7.23 11.27 3.78
CA TYR A 93 -8.39 12.10 3.47
C TYR A 93 -9.68 11.69 4.21
N GLU A 94 -9.72 10.52 4.88
CA GLU A 94 -10.84 10.12 5.74
C GLU A 94 -10.81 10.85 7.10
N GLY A 95 -9.80 11.70 7.35
CA GLY A 95 -9.65 12.49 8.58
C GLY A 95 -8.85 11.79 9.68
N HIS A 96 -8.24 10.65 9.38
CA HIS A 96 -7.39 9.92 10.30
C HIS A 96 -5.96 10.46 10.30
N SER A 97 -5.25 10.32 11.43
CA SER A 97 -3.84 10.68 11.51
C SER A 97 -2.95 9.70 10.73
N MET A 98 -1.75 10.16 10.35
CA MET A 98 -0.75 9.30 9.71
C MET A 98 -0.36 8.09 10.57
N THR A 99 -0.36 8.23 11.89
CA THR A 99 -0.08 7.13 12.82
C THR A 99 -1.16 6.05 12.77
N GLU A 100 -2.43 6.45 12.70
CA GLU A 100 -3.55 5.52 12.65
C GLU A 100 -3.61 4.77 11.33
N ILE A 101 -3.49 5.46 10.19
CA ILE A 101 -3.56 4.79 8.87
C ILE A 101 -2.38 3.86 8.62
N THR A 102 -1.23 4.08 9.27
CA THR A 102 -0.03 3.23 9.14
C THR A 102 0.13 2.20 10.27
N TYR A 103 -0.75 2.21 11.27
CA TYR A 103 -0.73 1.25 12.37
C TYR A 103 -0.75 -0.21 11.89
N PRO A 104 -1.58 -0.61 10.90
CA PRO A 104 -1.57 -1.97 10.38
C PRO A 104 -0.22 -2.43 9.83
N ILE A 105 0.58 -1.52 9.28
CA ILE A 105 1.91 -1.84 8.75
C ILE A 105 2.89 -2.23 9.88
N LYS A 106 2.81 -1.51 11.02
CA LYS A 106 3.59 -1.85 12.22
C LYS A 106 3.15 -3.18 12.82
N VAL A 107 1.84 -3.46 12.82
CA VAL A 107 1.29 -4.76 13.23
C VAL A 107 1.82 -5.88 12.35
N MET A 108 1.79 -5.73 11.02
CA MET A 108 2.35 -6.72 10.09
C MET A 108 3.83 -7.00 10.38
N LYS A 109 4.63 -5.96 10.62
CA LYS A 109 6.04 -6.13 11.02
C LYS A 109 6.17 -6.98 12.28
N LYS A 110 5.39 -6.68 13.32
CA LYS A 110 5.43 -7.41 14.60
C LYS A 110 4.90 -8.85 14.49
N LEU A 111 4.03 -9.14 13.51
CA LEU A 111 3.58 -10.49 13.19
C LEU A 111 4.63 -11.32 12.45
N GLY A 112 5.66 -10.70 11.86
CA GLY A 112 6.75 -11.40 11.20
C GLY A 112 6.96 -11.06 9.72
N VAL A 113 6.18 -10.14 9.16
CA VAL A 113 6.30 -9.72 7.76
C VAL A 113 7.69 -9.14 7.48
N LYS A 114 8.33 -9.64 6.44
CA LYS A 114 9.66 -9.23 5.96
C LYS A 114 9.57 -8.43 4.67
N THR A 115 8.59 -8.74 3.83
CA THR A 115 8.37 -8.10 2.52
C THR A 115 6.94 -7.57 2.45
N LEU A 116 6.77 -6.31 2.05
CA LEU A 116 5.47 -5.66 1.87
C LEU A 116 5.25 -5.33 0.39
N LEU A 117 4.17 -5.86 -0.17
CA LEU A 117 3.67 -5.51 -1.50
C LEU A 117 2.57 -4.46 -1.35
N LEU A 118 2.79 -3.28 -1.91
CA LEU A 118 1.82 -2.19 -1.90
C LEU A 118 1.16 -2.09 -3.26
N THR A 119 -0.17 -2.15 -3.31
CA THR A 119 -0.91 -1.99 -4.55
C THR A 119 -1.89 -0.84 -4.46
N ASN A 120 -2.12 -0.15 -5.56
CA ASN A 120 -3.05 0.97 -5.64
C ASN A 120 -3.62 1.14 -7.06
N ALA A 121 -4.66 1.96 -7.18
CA ALA A 121 -5.06 2.60 -8.41
C ALA A 121 -4.47 4.02 -8.42
N ALA A 122 -4.00 4.50 -9.58
CA ALA A 122 -3.38 5.81 -9.73
C ALA A 122 -3.77 6.45 -11.06
N GLY A 123 -3.80 7.78 -11.11
CA GLY A 123 -3.94 8.55 -12.34
C GLY A 123 -2.60 8.66 -13.07
N GLY A 124 -2.56 8.33 -14.36
CA GLY A 124 -1.37 8.48 -15.19
C GLY A 124 -1.04 9.95 -15.44
N VAL A 125 0.12 10.40 -14.97
CA VAL A 125 0.69 11.75 -15.20
C VAL A 125 1.58 11.74 -16.43
N ASN A 126 2.28 10.62 -16.68
CA ASN A 126 3.08 10.38 -17.86
C ASN A 126 2.18 10.19 -19.09
N GLU A 127 2.41 10.98 -20.15
CA GLU A 127 1.59 10.99 -21.36
C GLU A 127 1.69 9.70 -22.18
N ASN A 128 2.71 8.87 -21.94
CA ASN A 128 2.88 7.57 -22.61
C ASN A 128 2.11 6.45 -21.92
N PHE A 129 1.59 6.68 -20.72
CA PHE A 129 0.81 5.67 -20.01
C PHE A 129 -0.63 5.60 -20.51
N LYS A 130 -1.21 4.42 -20.36
CA LYS A 130 -2.60 4.14 -20.76
C LYS A 130 -3.39 3.59 -19.59
N PRO A 131 -4.70 3.82 -19.53
CA PRO A 131 -5.55 3.11 -18.59
C PRO A 131 -5.36 1.59 -18.72
N SER A 132 -5.32 0.90 -17.58
CA SER A 132 -4.98 -0.53 -17.41
C SER A 132 -3.49 -0.88 -17.45
N ASP A 133 -2.57 0.06 -17.71
CA ASP A 133 -1.14 -0.20 -17.54
C ASP A 133 -0.84 -0.55 -16.07
N LEU A 134 0.11 -1.46 -15.86
CA LEU A 134 0.69 -1.74 -14.56
C LEU A 134 2.05 -1.05 -14.46
N MET A 135 2.24 -0.24 -13.42
CA MET A 135 3.47 0.51 -13.19
C MET A 135 4.14 0.03 -11.91
N ILE A 136 5.39 -0.39 -12.01
CA ILE A 136 6.28 -0.57 -10.85
C ILE A 136 6.67 0.81 -10.32
N ILE A 137 6.46 1.02 -9.03
CA ILE A 137 6.90 2.24 -8.36
C ILE A 137 8.40 2.10 -8.07
N THR A 138 9.19 2.94 -8.71
CA THR A 138 10.65 2.98 -8.52
C THR A 138 11.07 3.99 -7.46
N ASP A 139 10.26 5.04 -7.27
CA ASP A 139 10.45 6.09 -6.27
C ASP A 139 9.13 6.81 -6.01
N HIS A 140 9.10 7.72 -5.05
CA HIS A 140 7.92 8.54 -4.81
C HIS A 140 8.24 10.00 -4.45
N ILE A 141 7.25 10.86 -4.69
CA ILE A 141 7.22 12.23 -4.19
C ILE A 141 6.12 12.30 -3.13
N ASN A 142 6.49 12.53 -1.86
CA ASN A 142 5.53 12.77 -0.78
C ASN A 142 5.06 14.22 -0.79
N PHE A 143 3.96 14.50 -1.45
CA PHE A 143 3.32 15.82 -1.50
C PHE A 143 2.09 15.95 -0.58
N MET A 144 1.98 15.06 0.42
CA MET A 144 0.84 15.04 1.35
C MET A 144 0.90 16.14 2.43
N GLY A 145 1.98 16.94 2.48
CA GLY A 145 2.18 17.97 3.49
C GLY A 145 2.48 17.45 4.91
N THR A 146 2.70 16.15 5.05
CA THR A 146 2.99 15.49 6.34
C THR A 146 3.81 14.21 6.13
N ASN A 147 4.27 13.59 7.23
CA ASN A 147 5.05 12.35 7.20
C ASN A 147 4.65 11.47 8.39
N PRO A 148 4.45 10.15 8.21
CA PRO A 148 4.02 9.24 9.27
C PRO A 148 5.03 9.08 10.42
N LEU A 149 6.27 9.53 10.25
CA LEU A 149 7.33 9.47 11.26
C LEU A 149 7.45 10.77 12.08
N ILE A 150 6.60 11.78 11.84
CA ILE A 150 6.55 12.99 12.66
C ILE A 150 6.11 12.62 14.08
N GLY A 151 6.85 13.12 15.06
CA GLY A 151 6.59 12.88 16.48
C GLY A 151 7.72 12.09 17.18
N PRO A 152 7.48 11.55 18.38
CA PRO A 152 8.47 10.74 19.10
C PRO A 152 8.82 9.47 18.34
N ASN A 153 10.11 9.13 18.27
CA ASN A 153 10.55 7.87 17.68
C ASN A 153 10.38 6.71 18.65
N ASP A 154 9.85 5.62 18.16
CA ASP A 154 9.87 4.32 18.84
C ASP A 154 11.15 3.58 18.43
N GLY A 155 12.21 3.74 19.18
CA GLY A 155 13.51 3.14 18.87
C GLY A 155 13.52 1.60 18.74
N THR A 156 12.41 0.91 19.05
CA THR A 156 12.29 -0.56 18.90
C THR A 156 11.91 -0.99 17.49
N LEU A 157 11.35 -0.09 16.67
CA LEU A 157 10.89 -0.38 15.32
C LEU A 157 11.89 0.04 14.23
N GLY A 158 12.61 1.14 14.45
CA GLY A 158 13.57 1.64 13.49
C GLY A 158 14.30 2.91 13.96
N GLU A 159 15.20 3.38 13.12
CA GLU A 159 16.00 4.58 13.38
C GLU A 159 15.18 5.86 13.26
N ARG A 160 15.60 6.92 13.99
CA ARG A 160 14.92 8.22 13.94
C ARG A 160 14.91 8.85 12.53
N PHE A 161 15.98 8.65 11.79
CA PHE A 161 16.18 9.18 10.44
C PHE A 161 16.52 8.04 9.48
N PRO A 162 15.50 7.27 9.03
CA PRO A 162 15.73 6.15 8.12
C PRO A 162 16.15 6.64 6.73
N ASP A 163 17.09 5.94 6.12
CA ASP A 163 17.47 6.17 4.72
C ASP A 163 16.34 5.73 3.79
N MET A 164 15.96 6.60 2.85
CA MET A 164 14.91 6.37 1.86
C MET A 164 15.45 6.20 0.43
N SER A 165 16.77 6.15 0.24
CA SER A 165 17.43 6.11 -1.09
C SER A 165 17.06 4.87 -1.90
N GLU A 166 16.64 3.77 -1.25
CA GLU A 166 16.21 2.53 -1.89
C GLU A 166 14.97 1.97 -1.18
N ILE A 167 13.98 2.83 -0.96
CA ILE A 167 12.72 2.45 -0.29
C ILE A 167 11.98 1.36 -1.08
N TYR A 168 11.93 1.47 -2.41
CA TYR A 168 11.46 0.41 -3.30
C TYR A 168 12.65 -0.45 -3.73
N ARG A 169 12.64 -1.71 -3.31
CA ARG A 169 13.79 -2.59 -3.42
C ARG A 169 14.07 -3.02 -4.85
N LYS A 170 15.27 -2.72 -5.35
CA LYS A 170 15.72 -3.10 -6.70
C LYS A 170 15.70 -4.61 -6.96
N ASP A 171 16.01 -5.42 -5.93
CA ASP A 171 15.94 -6.88 -6.01
C ASP A 171 14.49 -7.35 -6.24
N LEU A 172 13.48 -6.73 -5.59
CA LEU A 172 12.07 -7.05 -5.80
C LEU A 172 11.54 -6.52 -7.14
N ILE A 173 11.99 -5.34 -7.57
CA ILE A 173 11.66 -4.78 -8.90
C ILE A 173 12.11 -5.74 -10.00
N LYS A 174 13.35 -6.22 -9.93
CA LYS A 174 13.88 -7.20 -10.89
C LYS A 174 13.04 -8.49 -10.92
N ILE A 175 12.65 -9.00 -9.75
CA ILE A 175 11.75 -10.18 -9.67
C ILE A 175 10.41 -9.88 -10.35
N ALA A 176 9.83 -8.69 -10.14
CA ALA A 176 8.57 -8.30 -10.77
C ALA A 176 8.69 -8.24 -12.30
N ASP A 177 9.80 -7.70 -12.83
CA ASP A 177 10.09 -7.63 -14.26
C ASP A 177 10.21 -9.04 -14.87
N GLU A 178 10.95 -9.93 -14.22
CA GLU A 178 11.08 -11.33 -14.67
C GLU A 178 9.73 -12.06 -14.68
N CYS A 179 8.89 -11.84 -13.65
CA CYS A 179 7.55 -12.41 -13.58
C CYS A 179 6.64 -11.86 -14.68
N ALA A 180 6.68 -10.56 -14.93
CA ALA A 180 5.89 -9.91 -15.97
C ALA A 180 6.29 -10.40 -17.38
N ALA A 181 7.59 -10.49 -17.66
CA ALA A 181 8.11 -11.01 -18.92
C ALA A 181 7.63 -12.45 -19.17
N LYS A 182 7.66 -13.32 -18.14
CA LYS A 182 7.13 -14.69 -18.21
C LYS A 182 5.64 -14.73 -18.56
N LEU A 183 4.86 -13.76 -18.06
CA LEU A 183 3.41 -13.65 -18.26
C LEU A 183 3.03 -12.89 -19.54
N GLY A 184 3.99 -12.31 -20.27
CA GLY A 184 3.73 -11.43 -21.40
C GLY A 184 3.07 -10.10 -21.01
N ILE A 185 3.28 -9.64 -19.76
CA ILE A 185 2.77 -8.38 -19.25
C ILE A 185 3.83 -7.30 -19.49
N ASN A 186 3.44 -6.21 -20.18
CA ASN A 186 4.31 -5.04 -20.30
C ASN A 186 4.16 -4.18 -19.06
N LEU A 187 5.25 -4.02 -18.28
CA LEU A 187 5.30 -3.16 -17.11
C LEU A 187 5.84 -1.77 -17.46
N GLN A 188 5.17 -0.76 -16.95
CA GLN A 188 5.71 0.59 -16.86
C GLN A 188 6.53 0.71 -15.57
N HIS A 189 7.43 1.69 -15.54
CA HIS A 189 8.22 2.05 -14.35
C HIS A 189 8.09 3.55 -14.13
N GLY A 190 7.98 3.99 -12.88
CA GLY A 190 7.83 5.42 -12.67
C GLY A 190 7.79 5.84 -11.21
N VAL A 191 7.75 7.16 -11.04
CA VAL A 191 7.68 7.85 -9.76
C VAL A 191 6.21 8.11 -9.38
N TYR A 192 5.83 7.69 -8.18
CA TYR A 192 4.49 7.90 -7.65
C TYR A 192 4.42 9.20 -6.86
N PHE A 193 3.53 10.11 -7.25
CA PHE A 193 3.22 11.35 -6.55
C PHE A 193 2.04 11.14 -5.59
N ALA A 194 2.27 11.35 -4.30
CA ALA A 194 1.22 11.22 -3.28
C ALA A 194 0.67 12.60 -2.88
N SER A 195 -0.61 12.83 -3.15
CA SER A 195 -1.37 13.97 -2.63
C SER A 195 -2.24 13.59 -1.43
N SER A 196 -2.67 14.58 -0.64
CA SER A 196 -3.54 14.33 0.50
C SER A 196 -4.96 13.94 0.09
N GLY A 197 -5.45 14.41 -1.05
CA GLY A 197 -6.87 14.34 -1.39
C GLY A 197 -7.73 15.21 -0.44
N PRO A 198 -9.07 15.00 -0.41
CA PRO A 198 -9.88 14.06 -1.20
C PRO A 198 -10.20 14.51 -2.63
N SER A 199 -9.92 15.80 -2.97
CA SER A 199 -10.10 16.25 -4.35
C SER A 199 -9.05 15.64 -5.28
N TYR A 200 -9.46 15.29 -6.50
CA TYR A 200 -8.50 15.01 -7.55
C TYR A 200 -7.71 16.29 -7.87
N GLU A 201 -6.51 16.09 -8.38
CA GLU A 201 -5.61 17.18 -8.75
C GLU A 201 -6.20 18.01 -9.90
N THR A 202 -5.93 19.32 -9.88
CA THR A 202 -6.23 20.21 -11.02
C THR A 202 -5.24 19.97 -12.16
N PRO A 203 -5.56 20.37 -13.41
CA PRO A 203 -4.60 20.31 -14.51
C PRO A 203 -3.28 21.05 -14.24
N ALA A 204 -3.29 22.11 -13.43
CA ALA A 204 -2.08 22.84 -13.04
C ALA A 204 -1.21 22.04 -12.06
N GLU A 205 -1.84 21.38 -11.07
CA GLU A 205 -1.15 20.48 -10.14
C GLU A 205 -0.55 19.27 -10.84
N ILE A 206 -1.24 18.71 -11.84
CA ILE A 206 -0.70 17.60 -12.65
C ILE A 206 0.49 18.05 -13.51
N ARG A 207 0.44 19.24 -14.12
CA ARG A 207 1.62 19.81 -14.82
C ARG A 207 2.79 20.02 -13.86
N MET A 208 2.53 20.50 -12.65
CA MET A 208 3.55 20.65 -11.60
C MET A 208 4.13 19.28 -11.22
N ALA A 209 3.30 18.28 -10.92
CA ALA A 209 3.73 16.93 -10.57
C ALA A 209 4.64 16.34 -11.67
N ARG A 210 4.25 16.48 -12.94
CA ARG A 210 5.08 16.05 -14.10
C ARG A 210 6.42 16.79 -14.16
N THR A 211 6.43 18.09 -13.95
CA THR A 211 7.67 18.90 -13.92
C THR A 211 8.60 18.44 -12.79
N LEU A 212 8.05 17.96 -11.67
CA LEU A 212 8.81 17.39 -10.56
C LEU A 212 9.28 15.95 -10.82
N GLY A 213 8.89 15.36 -11.95
CA GLY A 213 9.32 14.01 -12.36
C GLY A 213 8.33 12.90 -12.00
N ALA A 214 7.07 13.20 -11.66
CA ALA A 214 6.05 12.20 -11.40
C ALA A 214 5.52 11.55 -12.68
N ASP A 215 5.26 10.23 -12.61
CA ASP A 215 4.66 9.42 -13.66
C ASP A 215 3.21 9.03 -13.36
N ALA A 216 2.86 8.91 -12.09
CA ALA A 216 1.51 8.61 -11.63
C ALA A 216 1.18 9.39 -10.35
N ALA A 217 -0.11 9.70 -10.14
CA ALA A 217 -0.59 10.43 -8.96
C ALA A 217 -1.69 9.66 -8.23
N GLY A 218 -1.70 9.75 -6.90
CA GLY A 218 -2.73 9.15 -6.06
C GLY A 218 -2.67 9.62 -4.62
N MET A 219 -3.52 9.04 -3.76
CA MET A 219 -3.79 9.54 -2.40
C MET A 219 -3.47 8.51 -1.30
N SER A 220 -2.52 7.58 -1.56
CA SER A 220 -2.20 6.46 -0.65
C SER A 220 -0.75 6.03 -0.76
N THR A 221 -0.42 4.85 -0.27
CA THR A 221 0.82 4.09 -0.57
C THR A 221 2.09 4.64 0.06
N VAL A 222 2.35 5.95 -0.06
CA VAL A 222 3.58 6.56 0.44
C VAL A 222 3.70 6.50 1.97
N PRO A 223 2.66 6.77 2.76
CA PRO A 223 2.73 6.59 4.21
C PRO A 223 3.07 5.15 4.62
N GLU A 224 2.45 4.17 3.96
CA GLU A 224 2.71 2.75 4.23
C GLU A 224 4.14 2.35 3.82
N ALA A 225 4.63 2.84 2.67
CA ALA A 225 5.99 2.58 2.21
C ALA A 225 7.04 3.16 3.17
N ILE A 226 6.85 4.41 3.63
CA ILE A 226 7.74 5.07 4.60
C ILE A 226 7.82 4.26 5.89
N VAL A 227 6.66 3.85 6.46
CA VAL A 227 6.63 3.09 7.71
C VAL A 227 7.17 1.67 7.53
N ALA A 228 6.92 1.03 6.40
CA ALA A 228 7.48 -0.30 6.09
C ALA A 228 9.01 -0.25 6.05
N ASN A 229 9.59 0.72 5.32
CA ASN A 229 11.03 0.90 5.25
C ASN A 229 11.62 1.26 6.64
N TYR A 230 10.99 2.18 7.37
CA TYR A 230 11.36 2.50 8.74
C TYR A 230 11.43 1.26 9.63
N CYS A 231 10.49 0.32 9.49
CA CYS A 231 10.46 -0.95 10.22
C CYS A 231 11.41 -2.01 9.64
N GLY A 232 12.23 -1.70 8.63
CA GLY A 232 13.16 -2.64 8.00
C GLY A 232 12.49 -3.73 7.19
N MET A 233 11.31 -3.49 6.63
CA MET A 233 10.67 -4.37 5.64
C MET A 233 11.14 -3.99 4.23
N LYS A 234 11.29 -4.99 3.35
CA LYS A 234 11.48 -4.76 1.92
C LYS A 234 10.16 -4.34 1.29
N VAL A 235 10.16 -3.33 0.43
CA VAL A 235 8.94 -2.80 -0.19
C VAL A 235 8.99 -2.96 -1.70
N LEU A 236 7.86 -3.41 -2.29
CA LEU A 236 7.57 -3.33 -3.72
C LEU A 236 6.22 -2.62 -3.88
N GLY A 237 6.18 -1.59 -4.72
CA GLY A 237 4.95 -0.87 -5.06
C GLY A 237 4.52 -1.15 -6.50
N ILE A 238 3.23 -1.42 -6.71
CA ILE A 238 2.66 -1.63 -8.04
C ILE A 238 1.38 -0.81 -8.15
N SER A 239 1.34 0.12 -9.09
CA SER A 239 0.15 0.91 -9.42
C SER A 239 -0.57 0.30 -10.62
N CYS A 240 -1.90 0.28 -10.58
CA CYS A 240 -2.73 0.14 -11.76
C CYS A 240 -3.09 1.56 -12.24
N ILE A 241 -2.73 1.91 -13.44
CA ILE A 241 -3.12 3.20 -14.03
C ILE A 241 -4.61 3.10 -14.37
N SER A 242 -5.45 3.71 -13.53
CA SER A 242 -6.90 3.60 -13.64
C SER A 242 -7.52 4.59 -14.61
N ASN A 243 -6.84 5.70 -14.84
CA ASN A 243 -7.27 6.81 -15.70
C ASN A 243 -6.06 7.67 -16.07
N LEU A 244 -6.19 8.54 -17.03
CA LEU A 244 -5.23 9.62 -17.24
C LEU A 244 -5.55 10.77 -16.28
N ALA A 245 -4.52 11.35 -15.66
CA ALA A 245 -4.68 12.45 -14.72
C ALA A 245 -5.23 13.73 -15.41
N ALA A 246 -5.78 14.63 -14.62
CA ALA A 246 -6.44 15.84 -15.15
C ALA A 246 -5.53 16.67 -16.08
N GLY A 247 -6.01 16.97 -17.28
CA GLY A 247 -5.29 17.77 -18.28
C GLY A 247 -4.18 17.04 -19.03
N VAL A 248 -4.01 15.74 -18.83
CA VAL A 248 -3.21 14.88 -19.71
C VAL A 248 -3.98 14.67 -21.02
N PRO A 249 -3.32 14.71 -22.20
CA PRO A 249 -4.00 14.47 -23.47
C PRO A 249 -4.82 13.17 -23.44
N GLY A 250 -6.12 13.27 -23.80
CA GLY A 250 -7.06 12.16 -23.74
C GLY A 250 -7.73 11.91 -22.38
N SER A 251 -7.39 12.69 -21.33
CA SER A 251 -8.07 12.60 -20.05
C SER A 251 -9.55 12.99 -20.15
N GLN A 252 -10.39 12.29 -19.40
CA GLN A 252 -11.83 12.56 -19.27
C GLN A 252 -12.14 13.14 -17.89
N LYS A 253 -13.41 13.45 -17.63
CA LYS A 253 -13.84 13.85 -16.29
C LYS A 253 -13.67 12.70 -15.32
N LEU A 254 -12.83 12.91 -14.31
CA LEU A 254 -12.47 11.87 -13.35
C LEU A 254 -13.66 11.46 -12.47
N SER A 255 -13.83 10.16 -12.27
CA SER A 255 -14.83 9.60 -11.37
C SER A 255 -14.32 8.33 -10.70
N HIS A 256 -14.80 8.06 -9.49
CA HIS A 256 -14.45 6.80 -8.79
C HIS A 256 -15.00 5.56 -9.52
N ALA A 257 -16.08 5.68 -10.27
CA ALA A 257 -16.66 4.59 -11.07
C ALA A 257 -15.70 4.16 -12.19
N GLU A 258 -15.11 5.12 -12.92
CA GLU A 258 -14.10 4.87 -13.96
C GLU A 258 -12.87 4.14 -13.41
N VAL A 259 -12.40 4.57 -12.22
CA VAL A 259 -11.28 3.91 -11.51
C VAL A 259 -11.58 2.43 -11.29
N ILE A 260 -12.77 2.09 -10.82
CA ILE A 260 -13.17 0.69 -10.55
C ILE A 260 -13.27 -0.10 -11.86
N GLU A 261 -13.88 0.45 -12.89
CA GLU A 261 -14.07 -0.22 -14.18
C GLU A 261 -12.73 -0.55 -14.84
N THR A 262 -11.83 0.42 -14.93
CA THR A 262 -10.50 0.24 -15.54
C THR A 262 -9.64 -0.74 -14.73
N THR A 263 -9.68 -0.66 -13.39
CA THR A 263 -8.96 -1.61 -12.53
C THR A 263 -9.49 -3.04 -12.73
N ASN A 264 -10.80 -3.20 -12.98
CA ASN A 264 -11.39 -4.50 -13.30
C ASN A 264 -10.85 -5.08 -14.63
N ALA A 265 -10.58 -4.26 -15.64
CA ALA A 265 -9.97 -4.70 -16.90
C ALA A 265 -8.54 -5.22 -16.70
N ALA A 266 -7.73 -4.54 -15.88
CA ALA A 266 -6.36 -4.95 -15.57
C ALA A 266 -6.27 -6.13 -14.57
N LYS A 267 -7.35 -6.43 -13.84
CA LYS A 267 -7.39 -7.35 -12.69
C LYS A 267 -6.77 -8.71 -12.95
N LYS A 268 -7.09 -9.34 -14.10
CA LYS A 268 -6.60 -10.69 -14.42
C LYS A 268 -5.08 -10.73 -14.53
N GLY A 269 -4.49 -9.79 -15.24
CA GLY A 269 -3.04 -9.67 -15.38
C GLY A 269 -2.38 -9.32 -14.04
N PHE A 270 -2.96 -8.39 -13.29
CA PHE A 270 -2.43 -7.98 -12.01
C PHE A 270 -2.42 -9.13 -10.97
N LYS A 271 -3.53 -9.90 -10.87
CA LYS A 271 -3.59 -11.08 -9.98
C LYS A 271 -2.55 -12.13 -10.37
N ALA A 272 -2.39 -12.40 -11.67
CA ALA A 272 -1.38 -13.34 -12.15
C ALA A 272 0.04 -12.88 -11.80
N LEU A 273 0.34 -11.59 -11.97
CA LEU A 273 1.62 -11.00 -11.63
C LEU A 273 1.90 -11.10 -10.11
N LEU A 274 0.96 -10.71 -9.26
CA LEU A 274 1.10 -10.84 -7.81
C LEU A 274 1.38 -12.28 -7.38
N LYS A 275 0.65 -13.24 -7.94
CA LYS A 275 0.83 -14.66 -7.65
C LYS A 275 2.22 -15.17 -8.01
N GLU A 276 2.76 -14.77 -9.18
CA GLU A 276 4.10 -15.14 -9.63
C GLU A 276 5.18 -14.46 -8.77
N ILE A 277 5.00 -13.19 -8.40
CA ILE A 277 5.92 -12.48 -7.51
C ILE A 277 5.98 -13.18 -6.15
N ILE A 278 4.82 -13.50 -5.54
CA ILE A 278 4.76 -14.20 -4.25
C ILE A 278 5.52 -15.54 -4.29
N ALA A 279 5.48 -16.24 -5.42
CA ALA A 279 6.21 -17.52 -5.57
C ALA A 279 7.73 -17.36 -5.61
N LYS A 280 8.24 -16.17 -5.92
CA LYS A 280 9.67 -15.89 -6.15
C LYS A 280 10.36 -15.19 -4.97
N ILE A 281 9.61 -14.58 -4.04
CA ILE A 281 10.14 -13.83 -2.88
C ILE A 281 10.15 -14.62 -1.59
#